data_47ddf1e51b28d74077f718133a2cd040
#
_entry.id   47ddf1e51b28d74077f718133a2cd040
#
_cell.length_a   1.000
_cell.length_b   1.000
_cell.length_c   1.000
_cell.angle_alpha   90.00
_cell.angle_beta   90.00
_cell.angle_gamma   90.00
#
_symmetry.space_group_name_H-M   'P 1'
#
loop_
_entity.id
_entity.type
_entity.pdbx_description
1 polymer ?
#
loop_
_entity_poly.entity_id
_entity_poly.type
_entity_poly.pdbx_seq_one_letter_code
_entity_poly.pdbx_strand_id
1 'polypeptide(L)'
;QGTMVKDYIEKNIDRSDRNGDGVIGYVLAIGDIGHNDSIARTRGVRKALGTAVDKNGEADSAPAGTNTDGKASQVQDGSIEVGGKTYVIRELASQEMKNSAGATWDAATAGNAIGTWSSSFGDSIDVVVSNNDGMGMSMFNAWSKDNGVPTFGYDANSDAVAAIAEGYGGTISQHADVQAYLTLRVLRNALDGVDVDTGIGTADD
;
A
#
# COMPACT_ATOMS: atom_id res chain seq x y z
N GLN A 1 -3.91 2.58 -5.40
CA GLN A 1 -3.06 2.85 -4.24
C GLN A 1 -1.73 3.47 -4.67
N GLY A 2 -0.94 2.81 -5.50
CA GLY A 2 0.38 3.33 -5.91
C GLY A 2 0.35 4.74 -6.50
N THR A 3 -0.62 5.05 -7.37
CA THR A 3 -0.80 6.40 -7.91
C THR A 3 -1.09 7.42 -6.81
N MET A 4 -1.93 7.09 -5.84
CA MET A 4 -2.23 7.95 -4.69
C MET A 4 -0.97 8.26 -3.87
N VAL A 5 -0.13 7.25 -3.62
CA VAL A 5 1.16 7.42 -2.90
C VAL A 5 2.09 8.33 -3.69
N LYS A 6 2.24 8.08 -4.99
CA LYS A 6 3.07 8.90 -5.89
C LYS A 6 2.61 10.35 -5.91
N ASP A 7 1.31 10.58 -6.13
CA ASP A 7 0.71 11.92 -6.14
C ASP A 7 0.92 12.67 -4.83
N TYR A 8 0.85 11.95 -3.69
CA TYR A 8 1.14 12.54 -2.39
C TYR A 8 2.59 13.00 -2.29
N ILE A 9 3.54 12.14 -2.68
CA ILE A 9 4.98 12.48 -2.68
C ILE A 9 5.23 13.70 -3.55
N GLU A 10 4.70 13.74 -4.79
CA GLU A 10 4.87 14.86 -5.71
C GLU A 10 4.34 16.19 -5.16
N LYS A 11 3.18 16.15 -4.50
CA LYS A 11 2.53 17.34 -3.94
C LYS A 11 3.13 17.80 -2.62
N ASN A 12 3.85 16.92 -1.92
CA ASN A 12 4.37 17.16 -0.57
C ASN A 12 5.87 16.84 -0.47
N ILE A 13 6.64 17.13 -1.50
CA ILE A 13 8.04 16.69 -1.61
C ILE A 13 8.90 17.14 -0.42
N ASP A 14 8.70 18.35 0.09
CA ASP A 14 9.43 18.89 1.26
C ASP A 14 9.14 18.12 2.56
N ARG A 15 8.03 17.37 2.59
CA ARG A 15 7.67 16.50 3.72
C ARG A 15 8.02 15.05 3.46
N SER A 16 8.19 14.69 2.17
CA SER A 16 8.48 13.34 1.73
C SER A 16 9.97 13.04 1.57
N ASP A 17 10.83 14.06 1.62
CA ASP A 17 12.29 13.95 1.75
C ASP A 17 12.66 14.49 3.14
N ARG A 18 12.32 13.71 4.18
CA ARG A 18 12.32 14.17 5.58
C ARG A 18 13.72 14.50 6.10
N ASN A 19 14.72 13.74 5.71
CA ASN A 19 16.12 13.93 6.07
C ASN A 19 16.90 14.80 5.07
N GLY A 20 16.28 15.16 3.92
CA GLY A 20 16.87 16.04 2.90
C GLY A 20 17.98 15.40 2.06
N ASP A 21 18.09 14.06 2.04
CA ASP A 21 19.14 13.35 1.32
C ASP A 21 18.83 13.10 -0.17
N GLY A 22 17.62 13.43 -0.61
CA GLY A 22 17.14 13.25 -1.98
C GLY A 22 16.67 11.82 -2.28
N VAL A 23 16.51 10.99 -1.25
CA VAL A 23 15.98 9.63 -1.36
C VAL A 23 14.66 9.55 -0.58
N ILE A 24 13.59 9.18 -1.25
CA ILE A 24 12.28 8.92 -0.63
C ILE A 24 12.22 7.44 -0.29
N GLY A 25 12.46 7.14 0.96
CA GLY A 25 12.43 5.77 1.47
C GLY A 25 11.02 5.33 1.87
N TYR A 26 10.57 4.18 1.38
CA TYR A 26 9.29 3.62 1.84
C TYR A 26 9.43 2.19 2.33
N VAL A 27 8.52 1.79 3.21
CA VAL A 27 8.35 0.41 3.67
C VAL A 27 6.97 -0.10 3.25
N LEU A 28 6.87 -1.43 2.97
CA LEU A 28 5.66 -2.03 2.42
C LEU A 28 5.23 -3.27 3.23
N ALA A 29 4.06 -3.17 3.86
CA ALA A 29 3.40 -4.31 4.49
C ALA A 29 2.57 -5.07 3.45
N ILE A 30 2.99 -6.30 3.14
CA ILE A 30 2.34 -7.19 2.18
C ILE A 30 1.37 -8.11 2.94
N GLY A 31 0.15 -8.29 2.45
CA GLY A 31 -0.86 -9.12 3.09
C GLY A 31 -0.51 -10.61 3.00
N ASP A 32 -1.01 -11.28 1.97
CA ASP A 32 -0.75 -12.69 1.67
C ASP A 32 -0.10 -12.79 0.29
N ILE A 33 1.10 -13.36 0.22
CA ILE A 33 1.87 -13.46 -1.03
C ILE A 33 1.20 -14.34 -2.10
N GLY A 34 0.25 -15.19 -1.71
CA GLY A 34 -0.54 -16.03 -2.60
C GLY A 34 -1.90 -15.43 -2.98
N HIS A 35 -2.33 -14.32 -2.37
CA HIS A 35 -3.63 -13.71 -2.60
C HIS A 35 -3.56 -12.69 -3.76
N ASN A 36 -4.48 -12.80 -4.72
CA ASN A 36 -4.49 -11.96 -5.91
C ASN A 36 -4.50 -10.45 -5.60
N ASP A 37 -5.26 -10.01 -4.61
CA ASP A 37 -5.32 -8.59 -4.23
C ASP A 37 -3.99 -8.10 -3.68
N SER A 38 -3.34 -8.89 -2.82
CA SER A 38 -2.02 -8.58 -2.27
C SER A 38 -0.98 -8.44 -3.38
N ILE A 39 -0.99 -9.40 -4.33
CA ILE A 39 -0.12 -9.39 -5.51
C ILE A 39 -0.38 -8.12 -6.34
N ALA A 40 -1.65 -7.82 -6.66
CA ALA A 40 -2.02 -6.67 -7.47
C ALA A 40 -1.67 -5.34 -6.80
N ARG A 41 -1.95 -5.20 -5.49
CA ARG A 41 -1.65 -3.99 -4.70
C ARG A 41 -0.14 -3.76 -4.60
N THR A 42 0.65 -4.79 -4.28
CA THR A 42 2.11 -4.72 -4.23
C THR A 42 2.71 -4.33 -5.58
N ARG A 43 2.31 -5.00 -6.66
CA ARG A 43 2.74 -4.67 -8.03
C ARG A 43 2.35 -3.24 -8.42
N GLY A 44 1.12 -2.84 -8.10
CA GLY A 44 0.62 -1.50 -8.40
C GLY A 44 1.40 -0.39 -7.69
N VAL A 45 1.79 -0.59 -6.44
CA VAL A 45 2.64 0.34 -5.69
C VAL A 45 4.02 0.43 -6.34
N ARG A 46 4.68 -0.69 -6.54
CA ARG A 46 6.03 -0.74 -7.15
C ARG A 46 6.07 -0.15 -8.56
N LYS A 47 5.05 -0.44 -9.40
CA LYS A 47 4.95 0.16 -10.75
C LYS A 47 4.79 1.67 -10.70
N ALA A 48 3.90 2.18 -9.85
CA ALA A 48 3.65 3.62 -9.75
C ALA A 48 4.86 4.39 -9.22
N LEU A 49 5.62 3.80 -8.31
CA LEU A 49 6.82 4.38 -7.70
C LEU A 49 8.10 4.11 -8.52
N GLY A 50 8.02 3.34 -9.60
CA GLY A 50 9.17 3.00 -10.44
C GLY A 50 10.13 1.97 -9.81
N THR A 51 9.73 1.34 -8.71
CA THR A 51 10.58 0.39 -7.97
C THR A 51 10.35 -1.07 -8.38
N ALA A 52 9.50 -1.31 -9.38
CA ALA A 52 9.24 -2.64 -9.89
C ALA A 52 10.45 -3.23 -10.65
N VAL A 53 10.81 -4.46 -10.34
CA VAL A 53 11.60 -5.32 -11.22
C VAL A 53 10.62 -6.25 -11.93
N ASP A 54 10.60 -6.21 -13.26
CA ASP A 54 9.71 -7.07 -14.03
C ASP A 54 10.34 -8.45 -14.21
N LYS A 55 9.61 -9.48 -13.74
CA LYS A 55 9.93 -10.89 -13.99
C LYS A 55 8.87 -11.48 -14.90
N ASN A 56 9.30 -12.07 -16.00
CA ASN A 56 8.39 -12.67 -16.99
C ASN A 56 7.30 -11.69 -17.51
N GLY A 57 7.63 -10.40 -17.62
CA GLY A 57 6.71 -9.36 -18.09
C GLY A 57 5.74 -8.81 -17.03
N GLU A 58 5.91 -9.20 -15.78
CA GLU A 58 5.10 -8.69 -14.67
C GLU A 58 5.99 -8.16 -13.53
N ALA A 59 5.53 -7.10 -12.88
CA ALA A 59 6.19 -6.56 -11.70
C ALA A 59 6.30 -7.63 -10.60
N ASP A 60 7.46 -7.72 -9.95
CA ASP A 60 7.64 -8.65 -8.83
C ASP A 60 6.76 -8.24 -7.63
N SER A 61 6.07 -9.21 -7.04
CA SER A 61 5.24 -9.04 -5.83
C SER A 61 5.81 -9.73 -4.61
N ALA A 62 6.97 -10.40 -4.74
CA ALA A 62 7.62 -11.05 -3.62
C ALA A 62 8.15 -10.03 -2.59
N PRO A 63 8.16 -10.37 -1.29
CA PRO A 63 8.80 -9.54 -0.28
C PRO A 63 10.29 -9.31 -0.60
N ALA A 64 10.75 -8.09 -0.48
CA ALA A 64 12.16 -7.75 -0.68
C ALA A 64 13.01 -7.96 0.60
N GLY A 65 12.37 -8.22 1.74
CA GLY A 65 13.07 -8.24 3.03
C GLY A 65 13.60 -6.85 3.39
N THR A 66 14.79 -6.78 3.96
CA THR A 66 15.49 -5.54 4.28
C THR A 66 16.40 -5.15 3.13
N ASN A 67 16.32 -3.91 2.67
CA ASN A 67 17.03 -3.38 1.51
C ASN A 67 17.77 -2.09 1.88
N THR A 68 18.88 -2.21 2.60
CA THR A 68 19.65 -1.06 3.10
C THR A 68 20.50 -0.38 2.03
N ASP A 69 20.85 -1.08 0.98
CA ASP A 69 21.80 -0.63 -0.06
C ASP A 69 21.17 -0.48 -1.46
N GLY A 70 19.83 -0.62 -1.58
CA GLY A 70 19.12 -0.50 -2.84
C GLY A 70 19.36 -1.66 -3.82
N LYS A 71 19.76 -2.84 -3.32
CA LYS A 71 20.17 -3.99 -4.16
C LYS A 71 19.35 -5.26 -3.98
N ALA A 72 18.23 -5.20 -3.26
CA ALA A 72 17.34 -6.37 -3.17
C ALA A 72 16.85 -6.77 -4.57
N SER A 73 16.94 -8.06 -4.89
CA SER A 73 16.67 -8.58 -6.25
C SER A 73 15.21 -8.47 -6.70
N GLN A 74 14.30 -8.19 -5.78
CA GLN A 74 12.86 -8.07 -6.04
C GLN A 74 12.44 -6.66 -6.44
N VAL A 75 13.29 -5.67 -6.17
CA VAL A 75 13.02 -4.24 -6.39
C VAL A 75 14.25 -3.54 -6.96
N GLN A 76 14.04 -2.38 -7.51
CA GLN A 76 15.06 -1.45 -7.97
C GLN A 76 14.78 -0.06 -7.42
N ASP A 77 15.73 0.85 -7.49
CA ASP A 77 15.46 2.26 -7.20
C ASP A 77 14.62 2.86 -8.33
N GLY A 78 13.55 3.56 -7.96
CA GLY A 78 12.75 4.40 -8.84
C GLY A 78 13.24 5.85 -8.81
N SER A 79 12.58 6.71 -9.57
CA SER A 79 12.83 8.14 -9.54
C SER A 79 11.59 8.97 -9.81
N ILE A 80 11.59 10.20 -9.29
CA ILE A 80 10.53 11.18 -9.50
C ILE A 80 11.17 12.56 -9.70
N GLU A 81 10.59 13.37 -10.58
CA GLU A 81 11.04 14.73 -10.78
C GLU A 81 10.03 15.73 -10.23
N VAL A 82 10.47 16.58 -9.31
CA VAL A 82 9.65 17.64 -8.75
C VAL A 82 10.44 18.95 -8.71
N GLY A 83 9.88 20.02 -9.28
CA GLY A 83 10.51 21.32 -9.28
C GLY A 83 11.87 21.37 -10.03
N GLY A 84 12.10 20.45 -10.98
CA GLY A 84 13.37 20.34 -11.72
C GLY A 84 14.48 19.62 -10.98
N LYS A 85 14.19 19.02 -9.80
CA LYS A 85 15.09 18.15 -9.06
C LYS A 85 14.62 16.70 -9.16
N THR A 86 15.54 15.78 -9.39
CA THR A 86 15.28 14.34 -9.39
C THR A 86 15.50 13.78 -7.99
N TYR A 87 14.53 13.01 -7.49
CA TYR A 87 14.61 12.27 -6.23
C TYR A 87 14.62 10.78 -6.53
N VAL A 88 15.38 10.03 -5.76
CA VAL A 88 15.36 8.56 -5.80
C VAL A 88 14.18 8.07 -4.96
N ILE A 89 13.46 7.05 -5.42
CA ILE A 89 12.47 6.34 -4.61
C ILE A 89 13.00 4.95 -4.31
N ARG A 90 13.02 4.57 -3.05
CA ARG A 90 13.59 3.29 -2.60
C ARG A 90 12.65 2.52 -1.69
N GLU A 91 12.37 1.25 -2.02
CA GLU A 91 11.76 0.33 -1.08
C GLU A 91 12.81 -0.13 -0.06
N LEU A 92 12.74 0.36 1.16
CA LEU A 92 13.68 0.06 2.23
C LEU A 92 13.48 -1.32 2.84
N ALA A 93 12.23 -1.73 2.94
CA ALA A 93 11.86 -3.07 3.39
C ALA A 93 10.44 -3.43 2.95
N SER A 94 10.22 -4.72 2.76
CA SER A 94 8.89 -5.30 2.65
C SER A 94 8.86 -6.73 3.17
N GLN A 95 7.74 -7.11 3.76
CA GLN A 95 7.54 -8.47 4.24
C GLN A 95 6.05 -8.84 4.20
N GLU A 96 5.79 -10.16 4.12
CA GLU A 96 4.46 -10.72 4.33
C GLU A 96 4.07 -10.59 5.79
N MET A 97 2.89 -10.02 6.06
CA MET A 97 2.37 -9.88 7.42
C MET A 97 1.67 -11.18 7.86
N LYS A 98 2.48 -12.17 8.15
CA LYS A 98 2.08 -13.51 8.57
C LYS A 98 2.55 -13.79 9.97
N ASN A 99 1.65 -14.18 10.85
CA ASN A 99 1.98 -14.52 12.23
C ASN A 99 2.50 -15.95 12.37
N SER A 100 2.96 -16.29 13.57
CA SER A 100 3.52 -17.61 13.89
C SER A 100 2.51 -18.77 13.75
N ALA A 101 1.21 -18.49 13.79
CA ALA A 101 0.14 -19.47 13.57
C ALA A 101 -0.19 -19.65 12.07
N GLY A 102 0.47 -18.90 11.19
CA GLY A 102 0.28 -18.96 9.74
C GLY A 102 -0.83 -18.07 9.19
N ALA A 103 -1.52 -17.29 10.02
CA ALA A 103 -2.52 -16.33 9.55
C ALA A 103 -1.83 -15.11 8.91
N THR A 104 -2.31 -14.73 7.75
CA THR A 104 -1.83 -13.59 6.94
C THR A 104 -2.66 -12.34 7.19
N TRP A 105 -2.27 -11.18 6.62
CA TRP A 105 -2.92 -9.88 6.85
C TRP A 105 -2.92 -9.47 8.33
N ASP A 106 -1.93 -9.93 9.09
CA ASP A 106 -1.89 -9.80 10.55
C ASP A 106 -1.42 -8.41 10.98
N ALA A 107 -2.33 -7.67 11.60
CA ALA A 107 -2.09 -6.31 12.06
C ALA A 107 -1.02 -6.23 13.16
N ALA A 108 -0.96 -7.22 14.06
CA ALA A 108 0.05 -7.23 15.12
C ALA A 108 1.45 -7.45 14.55
N THR A 109 1.58 -8.34 13.56
CA THR A 109 2.84 -8.53 12.81
C THR A 109 3.27 -7.24 12.13
N ALA A 110 2.34 -6.48 11.51
CA ALA A 110 2.64 -5.20 10.89
C ALA A 110 3.12 -4.14 11.90
N GLY A 111 2.48 -4.06 13.06
CA GLY A 111 2.91 -3.18 14.16
C GLY A 111 4.32 -3.52 14.67
N ASN A 112 4.66 -4.80 14.78
CA ASN A 112 6.01 -5.25 15.16
C ASN A 112 7.04 -4.96 14.05
N ALA A 113 6.64 -5.15 12.78
CA ALA A 113 7.50 -4.91 11.63
C ALA A 113 7.93 -3.43 11.55
N ILE A 114 7.00 -2.48 11.73
CA ILE A 114 7.37 -1.06 11.70
C ILE A 114 8.31 -0.69 12.85
N GLY A 115 8.19 -1.29 14.03
CA GLY A 115 9.14 -1.11 15.13
C GLY A 115 10.54 -1.59 14.79
N THR A 116 10.66 -2.71 14.08
CA THR A 116 11.94 -3.24 13.60
C THR A 116 12.52 -2.36 12.49
N TRP A 117 11.71 -1.97 11.52
CA TRP A 117 12.12 -1.14 10.40
C TRP A 117 12.54 0.26 10.85
N SER A 118 11.78 0.88 11.77
CA SER A 118 12.14 2.19 12.31
C SER A 118 13.46 2.17 13.10
N SER A 119 13.75 1.06 13.77
CA SER A 119 15.05 0.87 14.42
C SER A 119 16.21 0.72 13.44
N SER A 120 15.94 0.20 12.24
CA SER A 120 16.97 -0.04 11.20
C SER A 120 17.18 1.17 10.29
N PHE A 121 16.14 1.90 9.95
CA PHE A 121 16.16 2.95 8.94
C PHE A 121 15.91 4.37 9.51
N GLY A 122 15.27 4.49 10.67
CA GLY A 122 15.05 5.78 11.33
C GLY A 122 14.40 6.82 10.42
N ASP A 123 15.07 7.96 10.27
CA ASP A 123 14.59 9.10 9.48
C ASP A 123 14.62 8.88 7.96
N SER A 124 15.14 7.74 7.49
CA SER A 124 15.06 7.36 6.08
C SER A 124 13.72 6.76 5.70
N ILE A 125 12.80 6.48 6.66
CA ILE A 125 11.44 6.07 6.33
C ILE A 125 10.61 7.34 6.15
N ASP A 126 10.28 7.64 4.91
CA ASP A 126 9.48 8.81 4.53
C ASP A 126 8.01 8.46 4.31
N VAL A 127 7.73 7.22 3.92
CA VAL A 127 6.38 6.75 3.60
C VAL A 127 6.19 5.31 4.08
N VAL A 128 5.03 5.03 4.63
CA VAL A 128 4.58 3.67 4.97
C VAL A 128 3.44 3.27 4.05
N VAL A 129 3.53 2.11 3.43
CA VAL A 129 2.49 1.56 2.56
C VAL A 129 2.05 0.20 3.09
N SER A 130 0.76 -0.02 3.10
CA SER A 130 0.16 -1.29 3.52
C SER A 130 -0.85 -1.80 2.52
N ASN A 131 -0.89 -3.10 2.29
CA ASN A 131 -1.88 -3.69 1.40
C ASN A 131 -3.32 -3.57 1.90
N ASN A 132 -3.55 -3.33 3.21
CA ASN A 132 -4.87 -3.01 3.75
C ASN A 132 -4.81 -2.03 4.92
N ASP A 133 -5.96 -1.50 5.33
CA ASP A 133 -6.06 -0.55 6.43
C ASP A 133 -5.79 -1.18 7.80
N GLY A 134 -6.19 -2.44 8.02
CA GLY A 134 -5.96 -3.10 9.30
C GLY A 134 -4.48 -3.14 9.69
N MET A 135 -3.62 -3.53 8.76
CA MET A 135 -2.17 -3.51 8.94
C MET A 135 -1.63 -2.07 8.95
N GLY A 136 -2.13 -1.21 8.04
CA GLY A 136 -1.72 0.19 7.93
C GLY A 136 -1.99 0.98 9.22
N MET A 137 -3.18 0.84 9.80
CA MET A 137 -3.54 1.48 11.07
C MET A 137 -2.71 0.97 12.24
N SER A 138 -2.35 -0.33 12.24
CA SER A 138 -1.45 -0.87 13.25
C SER A 138 -0.06 -0.21 13.20
N MET A 139 0.52 -0.06 12.01
CA MET A 139 1.80 0.63 11.81
C MET A 139 1.70 2.13 12.11
N PHE A 140 0.61 2.77 11.71
CA PHE A 140 0.34 4.19 11.97
C PHE A 140 0.33 4.47 13.46
N ASN A 141 -0.47 3.73 14.22
CA ASN A 141 -0.57 3.90 15.67
C ASN A 141 0.70 3.49 16.42
N ALA A 142 1.45 2.51 15.92
CA ALA A 142 2.65 2.03 16.58
C ALA A 142 3.85 2.98 16.42
N TRP A 143 3.91 3.75 15.32
CA TRP A 143 5.09 4.57 15.06
C TRP A 143 4.84 5.78 14.14
N SER A 144 4.16 5.61 13.00
CA SER A 144 4.14 6.62 11.94
C SER A 144 3.48 7.92 12.38
N LYS A 145 2.39 7.85 13.15
CA LYS A 145 1.65 9.00 13.68
C LYS A 145 2.53 9.94 14.48
N ASP A 146 3.26 9.40 15.45
CA ASP A 146 4.10 10.18 16.34
C ASP A 146 5.35 10.75 15.65
N ASN A 147 5.72 10.17 14.51
CA ASN A 147 6.87 10.59 13.71
C ASN A 147 6.50 11.43 12.48
N GLY A 148 5.20 11.72 12.27
CA GLY A 148 4.71 12.52 11.15
C GLY A 148 4.92 11.84 9.78
N VAL A 149 5.01 10.50 9.74
CA VAL A 149 5.19 9.72 8.52
C VAL A 149 3.84 9.32 7.95
N PRO A 150 3.50 9.70 6.71
CA PRO A 150 2.23 9.32 6.10
C PRO A 150 2.17 7.80 5.88
N THR A 151 1.04 7.22 6.26
CA THR A 151 0.75 5.80 6.05
C THR A 151 -0.42 5.65 5.10
N PHE A 152 -0.28 4.77 4.11
CA PHE A 152 -1.29 4.53 3.07
C PHE A 152 -1.81 3.10 3.14
N GLY A 153 -3.13 2.97 3.16
CA GLY A 153 -3.82 1.69 3.22
C GLY A 153 -4.72 1.40 2.03
N TYR A 154 -5.61 0.47 2.24
CA TYR A 154 -6.63 0.03 1.29
C TYR A 154 -7.82 -0.52 2.08
N ASP A 155 -9.04 -0.38 1.62
CA ASP A 155 -10.35 -0.84 2.08
C ASP A 155 -11.28 0.30 2.49
N ALA A 156 -10.74 1.49 2.82
CA ALA A 156 -11.46 2.65 3.36
C ALA A 156 -12.26 2.31 4.63
N ASN A 157 -11.62 1.60 5.55
CA ASN A 157 -12.19 1.34 6.86
C ASN A 157 -12.45 2.66 7.60
N SER A 158 -13.52 2.72 8.38
CA SER A 158 -13.98 3.96 9.03
C SER A 158 -12.93 4.60 9.96
N ASP A 159 -12.13 3.79 10.64
CA ASP A 159 -11.03 4.24 11.49
C ASP A 159 -9.87 4.83 10.67
N ALA A 160 -9.51 4.21 9.54
CA ALA A 160 -8.49 4.72 8.63
C ALA A 160 -8.93 6.03 7.97
N VAL A 161 -10.19 6.13 7.55
CA VAL A 161 -10.76 7.37 7.00
C VAL A 161 -10.74 8.49 8.05
N ALA A 162 -11.12 8.20 9.29
CA ALA A 162 -11.05 9.18 10.38
C ALA A 162 -9.60 9.62 10.68
N ALA A 163 -8.64 8.70 10.62
CA ALA A 163 -7.23 8.95 10.88
C ALA A 163 -6.54 9.86 9.83
N ILE A 164 -7.16 10.09 8.66
CA ILE A 164 -6.65 11.05 7.66
C ILE A 164 -6.52 12.45 8.28
N ALA A 165 -7.47 12.85 9.14
CA ALA A 165 -7.40 14.11 9.87
C ALA A 165 -6.24 14.16 10.89
N GLU A 166 -5.67 13.02 11.24
CA GLU A 166 -4.57 12.86 12.20
C GLU A 166 -3.21 12.59 11.50
N GLY A 167 -3.17 12.61 10.16
CA GLY A 167 -1.95 12.43 9.38
C GLY A 167 -1.81 11.06 8.69
N TYR A 168 -2.85 10.20 8.72
CA TYR A 168 -2.90 9.03 7.83
C TYR A 168 -2.95 9.51 6.38
N GLY A 169 -2.06 9.02 5.53
CA GLY A 169 -1.87 9.58 4.19
C GLY A 169 -3.05 9.35 3.24
N GLY A 170 -3.76 8.24 3.42
CA GLY A 170 -4.95 7.92 2.64
C GLY A 170 -5.23 6.43 2.51
N THR A 171 -6.41 6.12 2.01
CA THR A 171 -6.87 4.75 1.76
C THR A 171 -7.70 4.70 0.47
N ILE A 172 -7.86 3.52 -0.10
CA ILE A 172 -8.64 3.27 -1.31
C ILE A 172 -9.91 2.50 -0.95
N SER A 173 -11.07 3.00 -1.36
CA SER A 173 -12.33 2.27 -1.20
C SER A 173 -12.44 1.13 -2.22
N GLN A 174 -12.86 -0.03 -1.75
CA GLN A 174 -13.25 -1.16 -2.59
C GLN A 174 -14.72 -1.08 -3.01
N HIS A 175 -15.48 -0.10 -2.52
CA HIS A 175 -16.94 -0.01 -2.70
C HIS A 175 -17.66 -1.32 -2.34
N ALA A 176 -17.33 -1.89 -1.16
CA ALA A 176 -17.87 -3.17 -0.72
C ALA A 176 -19.41 -3.18 -0.61
N ASP A 177 -20.01 -2.06 -0.28
CA ASP A 177 -21.46 -1.82 -0.29
C ASP A 177 -22.06 -2.01 -1.69
N VAL A 178 -21.43 -1.43 -2.72
CA VAL A 178 -21.85 -1.57 -4.12
C VAL A 178 -21.67 -3.02 -4.58
N GLN A 179 -20.55 -3.65 -4.27
CA GLN A 179 -20.30 -5.06 -4.60
C GLN A 179 -21.35 -5.97 -3.96
N ALA A 180 -21.67 -5.77 -2.69
CA ALA A 180 -22.71 -6.52 -1.99
C ALA A 180 -24.09 -6.31 -2.65
N TYR A 181 -24.46 -5.06 -2.95
CA TYR A 181 -25.71 -4.73 -3.63
C TYR A 181 -25.81 -5.42 -4.99
N LEU A 182 -24.79 -5.30 -5.83
CA LEU A 182 -24.77 -5.92 -7.16
C LEU A 182 -24.84 -7.45 -7.08
N THR A 183 -24.13 -8.06 -6.14
CA THR A 183 -24.16 -9.51 -5.92
C THR A 183 -25.59 -9.97 -5.55
N LEU A 184 -26.25 -9.27 -4.64
CA LEU A 184 -27.63 -9.58 -4.27
C LEU A 184 -28.60 -9.35 -5.44
N ARG A 185 -28.35 -8.35 -6.29
CA ARG A 185 -29.13 -8.09 -7.48
C ARG A 185 -29.03 -9.21 -8.50
N VAL A 186 -27.81 -9.66 -8.80
CA VAL A 186 -27.55 -10.84 -9.67
C VAL A 186 -28.28 -12.08 -9.16
N LEU A 187 -28.14 -12.35 -7.86
CA LEU A 187 -28.81 -13.50 -7.25
C LEU A 187 -30.33 -13.39 -7.36
N ARG A 188 -30.89 -12.23 -7.09
CA ARG A 188 -32.33 -11.97 -7.21
C ARG A 188 -32.82 -12.17 -8.63
N ASN A 189 -32.14 -11.61 -9.63
CA ASN A 189 -32.47 -11.77 -11.04
C ASN A 189 -32.47 -13.26 -11.45
N ALA A 190 -31.48 -14.01 -11.04
CA ALA A 190 -31.39 -15.45 -11.29
C ALA A 190 -32.57 -16.23 -10.68
N LEU A 191 -32.98 -15.89 -9.44
CA LEU A 191 -34.11 -16.53 -8.76
C LEU A 191 -35.44 -16.19 -9.42
N ASP A 192 -35.61 -14.98 -9.94
CA ASP A 192 -36.81 -14.51 -10.60
C ASP A 192 -36.87 -14.96 -12.07
N GLY A 193 -35.83 -15.66 -12.59
CA GLY A 193 -35.75 -16.11 -13.98
C GLY A 193 -35.59 -14.96 -14.99
N VAL A 194 -35.07 -13.81 -14.54
CA VAL A 194 -34.72 -12.65 -15.36
C VAL A 194 -33.27 -12.72 -15.74
N ASP A 195 -32.87 -12.02 -16.81
CA ASP A 195 -31.47 -11.89 -17.18
C ASP A 195 -30.64 -11.34 -15.97
N VAL A 196 -29.54 -12.03 -15.63
CA VAL A 196 -28.74 -11.72 -14.47
C VAL A 196 -28.17 -10.30 -14.48
N ASP A 197 -27.92 -9.76 -15.68
CA ASP A 197 -27.38 -8.41 -15.88
C ASP A 197 -28.45 -7.30 -15.83
N THR A 198 -29.74 -7.64 -15.64
CA THR A 198 -30.84 -6.66 -15.60
C THR A 198 -30.67 -5.67 -14.45
N GLY A 199 -30.46 -4.38 -14.78
CA GLY A 199 -30.33 -3.29 -13.81
C GLY A 199 -29.03 -3.37 -13.00
N ILE A 200 -28.04 -4.06 -13.54
CA ILE A 200 -26.65 -3.98 -13.12
C ILE A 200 -26.00 -3.01 -14.10
N GLY A 201 -25.48 -1.90 -13.62
CA GLY A 201 -24.75 -0.95 -14.47
C GLY A 201 -23.56 -1.62 -15.16
N THR A 202 -23.08 -1.02 -16.23
CA THR A 202 -21.80 -1.39 -16.83
C THR A 202 -20.65 -0.75 -16.04
N ALA A 203 -19.44 -1.19 -16.25
CA ALA A 203 -18.25 -0.64 -15.58
C ALA A 203 -18.03 0.87 -15.88
N ASP A 204 -18.78 1.42 -16.81
CA ASP A 204 -18.73 2.81 -17.26
C ASP A 204 -19.91 3.66 -16.71
N ASP A 205 -20.82 3.10 -15.93
CA ASP A 205 -21.92 3.77 -15.24
C ASP A 205 -21.54 4.06 -13.77
#